data_10936872c2c8fff577e687e412a1b852
#
_entry.id   10936872c2c8fff577e687e412a1b852
#
_cell.length_a   1.000
_cell.length_b   1.000
_cell.length_c   1.000
_cell.angle_alpha   90.00
_cell.angle_beta   90.00
_cell.angle_gamma   90.00
#
_symmetry.space_group_name_H-M   'P 1'
#
loop_
_entity.id
_entity.type
_entity.pdbx_description
1 polymer ?
#
loop_
_entity_poly.entity_id
_entity_poly.type
_entity_poly.pdbx_seq_one_letter_code
_entity_poly.pdbx_strand_id
1 'polypeptide(L)'
;MRSYSFFTIVLLCLAILLIDALAFYWLLSITRPITSILLKNSIYIAFWIFTIGLISSILLLKIKLELVAPERQQLIISRLYGLTVSSFIPKIIFVVVISILYFSNFIFSEQESLIVIPLVGIFSGFLPFFVILYAIFSAVYRFKVHHIKLNFDALPMRFYGLRIVHISDLHLGSFNFKYH
;
A
#
# COMPACT_ATOMS: atom_id res chain seq x y z
N MET A 1 -5.46 8.67 23.29
CA MET A 1 -4.74 8.51 21.99
C MET A 1 -3.24 8.54 22.26
N ARG A 2 -2.45 7.56 21.78
CA ARG A 2 -1.00 7.66 21.85
C ARG A 2 -0.55 8.78 20.92
N SER A 3 -0.09 9.90 21.49
CA SER A 3 0.59 10.93 20.69
C SER A 3 1.90 10.31 20.22
N TYR A 4 2.04 10.08 18.94
CA TYR A 4 3.34 9.68 18.40
C TYR A 4 4.36 10.75 18.69
N SER A 5 5.47 10.35 19.32
CA SER A 5 6.57 11.27 19.60
C SER A 5 7.06 11.87 18.28
N PHE A 6 7.41 13.15 18.30
CA PHE A 6 8.04 13.82 17.15
C PHE A 6 9.25 13.03 16.64
N PHE A 7 10.03 12.47 17.56
CA PHE A 7 11.18 11.62 17.24
C PHE A 7 10.78 10.39 16.40
N THR A 8 9.66 9.72 16.73
CA THR A 8 9.17 8.55 15.97
C THR A 8 8.79 8.93 14.54
N ILE A 9 8.19 10.11 14.35
CA ILE A 9 7.81 10.58 13.01
C ILE A 9 9.05 10.94 12.18
N VAL A 10 10.03 11.60 12.78
CA VAL A 10 11.30 11.90 12.10
C VAL A 10 12.02 10.61 11.70
N LEU A 11 12.08 9.62 12.61
CA LEU A 11 12.68 8.32 12.32
C LEU A 11 11.97 7.61 11.17
N LEU A 12 10.63 7.65 11.12
CA LEU A 12 9.85 7.10 10.02
C LEU A 12 10.17 7.80 8.69
N CYS A 13 10.22 9.12 8.67
CA CYS A 13 10.57 9.89 7.46
C CYS A 13 11.99 9.57 6.98
N LEU A 14 12.94 9.43 7.90
CA LEU A 14 14.32 9.04 7.55
C LEU A 14 14.38 7.62 6.98
N ALA A 15 13.63 6.67 7.55
CA ALA A 15 13.55 5.31 7.03
C ALA A 15 12.95 5.26 5.62
N ILE A 16 11.89 6.06 5.36
CA ILE A 16 11.30 6.20 4.03
C ILE A 16 12.34 6.73 3.05
N LEU A 17 13.03 7.84 3.39
CA LEU A 17 14.04 8.43 2.52
C LEU A 17 15.20 7.49 2.22
N LEU A 18 15.65 6.71 3.20
CA LEU A 18 16.74 5.76 3.04
C LEU A 18 16.36 4.66 2.04
N ILE A 19 15.17 4.07 2.18
CA ILE A 19 14.68 3.05 1.24
C ILE A 19 14.43 3.65 -0.14
N ASP A 20 13.91 4.87 -0.20
CA ASP A 20 13.69 5.56 -1.46
C ASP A 20 15.01 5.88 -2.18
N ALA A 21 16.05 6.24 -1.45
CA ALA A 21 17.38 6.45 -2.04
C ALA A 21 17.95 5.15 -2.62
N LEU A 22 17.83 4.03 -1.90
CA LEU A 22 18.24 2.70 -2.40
C LEU A 22 17.41 2.27 -3.61
N ALA A 23 16.10 2.42 -3.55
CA ALA A 23 15.21 2.10 -4.66
C ALA A 23 15.51 2.97 -5.88
N PHE A 24 15.80 4.25 -5.68
CA PHE A 24 16.17 5.17 -6.76
C PHE A 24 17.53 4.82 -7.39
N TYR A 25 18.50 4.41 -6.58
CA TYR A 25 19.79 3.92 -7.09
C TYR A 25 19.58 2.75 -8.06
N TRP A 26 18.79 1.76 -7.69
CA TRP A 26 18.46 0.64 -8.57
C TRP A 26 17.59 1.06 -9.75
N LEU A 27 16.64 1.99 -9.56
CA LEU A 27 15.83 2.55 -10.65
C LEU A 27 16.71 3.20 -11.73
N LEU A 28 17.72 3.95 -11.35
CA LEU A 28 18.70 4.51 -12.29
C LEU A 28 19.40 3.44 -13.11
N SER A 29 19.73 2.31 -12.48
CA SER A 29 20.39 1.18 -13.15
C SER A 29 19.47 0.51 -14.17
N ILE A 30 18.23 0.16 -13.80
CA ILE A 30 17.30 -0.52 -14.69
C ILE A 30 16.75 0.36 -15.82
N THR A 31 16.79 1.69 -15.65
CA THR A 31 16.34 2.63 -16.69
C THR A 31 17.45 3.02 -17.68
N ARG A 32 18.69 2.53 -17.50
CA ARG A 32 19.80 2.80 -18.44
C ARG A 32 19.47 2.47 -19.90
N PRO A 33 18.80 1.33 -20.23
CA PRO A 33 18.49 0.98 -21.61
C PRO A 33 17.47 1.90 -22.28
N ILE A 34 16.71 2.69 -21.51
CA ILE A 34 15.71 3.61 -22.06
C ILE A 34 16.44 4.75 -22.79
N THR A 35 16.23 4.88 -24.10
CA THR A 35 16.86 5.93 -24.92
C THR A 35 16.20 7.29 -24.79
N SER A 36 14.88 7.32 -24.53
CA SER A 36 14.12 8.56 -24.39
C SER A 36 14.42 9.27 -23.07
N ILE A 37 15.07 10.43 -23.15
CA ILE A 37 15.38 11.30 -22.00
C ILE A 37 14.10 11.78 -21.33
N LEU A 38 13.08 12.11 -22.12
CA LEU A 38 11.80 12.57 -21.59
C LEU A 38 11.12 11.50 -20.76
N LEU A 39 11.11 10.26 -21.22
CA LEU A 39 10.54 9.14 -20.48
C LEU A 39 11.31 8.86 -19.17
N LYS A 40 12.65 8.87 -19.22
CA LYS A 40 13.47 8.73 -17.99
C LYS A 40 13.14 9.80 -16.96
N ASN A 41 13.16 11.06 -17.38
CA ASN A 41 12.90 12.18 -16.48
C ASN A 41 11.48 12.11 -15.89
N SER A 42 10.49 11.72 -16.70
CA SER A 42 9.11 11.55 -16.21
C SER A 42 9.02 10.47 -15.13
N ILE A 43 9.72 9.34 -15.29
CA ILE A 43 9.78 8.27 -14.29
C ILE A 43 10.43 8.79 -13.00
N TYR A 44 11.55 9.50 -13.09
CA TYR A 44 12.27 10.02 -11.91
C TYR A 44 11.46 11.09 -11.18
N ILE A 45 10.84 11.99 -11.92
CA ILE A 45 9.98 13.03 -11.35
C ILE A 45 8.77 12.37 -10.66
N ALA A 46 8.10 11.43 -11.31
CA ALA A 46 6.96 10.72 -10.72
C ALA A 46 7.34 9.98 -9.43
N PHE A 47 8.52 9.33 -9.41
CA PHE A 47 9.04 8.65 -8.22
C PHE A 47 9.21 9.62 -7.05
N TRP A 48 9.88 10.75 -7.26
CA TRP A 48 10.16 11.71 -6.19
C TRP A 48 8.94 12.55 -5.77
N ILE A 49 8.04 12.89 -6.70
CA ILE A 49 6.78 13.60 -6.36
C ILE A 49 5.98 12.77 -5.36
N PHE A 50 5.87 11.45 -5.58
CA PHE A 50 5.14 10.58 -4.67
C PHE A 50 5.77 10.53 -3.28
N THR A 51 7.08 10.39 -3.19
CA THR A 51 7.85 10.39 -1.93
C THR A 51 7.71 11.71 -1.18
N ILE A 52 7.94 12.83 -1.87
CA ILE A 52 7.85 14.18 -1.27
C ILE A 52 6.41 14.44 -0.81
N GLY A 53 5.42 14.08 -1.61
CA GLY A 53 4.01 14.22 -1.27
C GLY A 53 3.63 13.42 -0.03
N LEU A 54 4.12 12.19 0.09
CA LEU A 54 3.87 11.34 1.26
C LEU A 54 4.50 11.93 2.53
N ILE A 55 5.78 12.29 2.49
CA ILE A 55 6.49 12.88 3.64
C ILE A 55 5.86 14.21 4.05
N SER A 56 5.55 15.07 3.08
CA SER A 56 4.86 16.34 3.35
C SER A 56 3.50 16.12 4.01
N SER A 57 2.73 15.12 3.55
CA SER A 57 1.43 14.78 4.14
C SER A 57 1.56 14.29 5.58
N ILE A 58 2.58 13.48 5.90
CA ILE A 58 2.84 12.99 7.26
C ILE A 58 3.20 14.17 8.19
N LEU A 59 4.07 15.07 7.73
CA LEU A 59 4.48 16.24 8.51
C LEU A 59 3.34 17.23 8.72
N LEU A 60 2.58 17.55 7.66
CA LEU A 60 1.43 18.45 7.75
C LEU A 60 0.33 17.88 8.66
N LEU A 61 0.12 16.56 8.61
CA LEU A 61 -0.84 15.92 9.51
C LEU A 61 -0.42 16.11 10.96
N LYS A 62 0.86 15.94 11.30
CA LYS A 62 1.35 16.14 12.67
C LYS A 62 1.08 17.56 13.16
N ILE A 63 1.24 18.56 12.30
CA ILE A 63 1.06 19.97 12.66
C ILE A 63 -0.42 20.34 12.79
N LYS A 64 -1.27 19.82 11.90
CA LYS A 64 -2.68 20.22 11.80
C LYS A 64 -3.66 19.22 12.44
N LEU A 65 -3.19 18.13 13.02
CA LEU A 65 -4.07 17.07 13.54
C LEU A 65 -5.04 17.59 14.61
N GLU A 66 -4.57 18.50 15.46
CA GLU A 66 -5.37 19.08 16.56
C GLU A 66 -6.51 19.97 16.05
N LEU A 67 -6.42 20.48 14.81
CA LEU A 67 -7.45 21.32 14.18
C LEU A 67 -8.56 20.53 13.51
N VAL A 68 -8.41 19.19 13.41
CA VAL A 68 -9.36 18.30 12.72
C VAL A 68 -10.23 17.58 13.73
N ALA A 69 -11.54 17.44 13.42
CA ALA A 69 -12.47 16.70 14.27
C ALA A 69 -11.99 15.24 14.51
N PRO A 70 -12.14 14.69 15.73
CA PRO A 70 -11.58 13.38 16.12
C PRO A 70 -11.95 12.23 15.17
N GLU A 71 -13.18 12.22 14.67
CA GLU A 71 -13.68 11.20 13.73
C GLU A 71 -12.92 11.23 12.40
N ARG A 72 -12.62 12.43 11.88
CA ARG A 72 -11.86 12.62 10.65
C ARG A 72 -10.38 12.36 10.84
N GLN A 73 -9.83 12.61 12.05
CA GLN A 73 -8.44 12.32 12.36
C GLN A 73 -8.13 10.84 12.12
N GLN A 74 -8.99 9.94 12.61
CA GLN A 74 -8.77 8.50 12.50
C GLN A 74 -8.78 8.03 11.04
N LEU A 75 -9.69 8.57 10.22
CA LEU A 75 -9.76 8.28 8.79
C LEU A 75 -8.51 8.76 8.04
N ILE A 76 -8.04 9.96 8.32
CA ILE A 76 -6.86 10.53 7.66
C ILE A 76 -5.60 9.73 8.05
N ILE A 77 -5.44 9.41 9.33
CA ILE A 77 -4.31 8.61 9.83
C ILE A 77 -4.30 7.23 9.16
N SER A 78 -5.46 6.55 9.12
CA SER A 78 -5.56 5.23 8.50
C SER A 78 -5.22 5.26 7.00
N ARG A 79 -5.69 6.27 6.26
CA ARG A 79 -5.37 6.44 4.84
C ARG A 79 -3.90 6.74 4.59
N LEU A 80 -3.29 7.63 5.39
CA LEU A 80 -1.87 7.92 5.29
C LEU A 80 -1.01 6.72 5.65
N TYR A 81 -1.41 5.96 6.67
CA TYR A 81 -0.76 4.70 7.01
C TYR A 81 -0.82 3.72 5.83
N GLY A 82 -2.00 3.54 5.23
CA GLY A 82 -2.18 2.71 4.05
C GLY A 82 -1.31 3.16 2.87
N LEU A 83 -1.25 4.45 2.57
CA LEU A 83 -0.38 5.01 1.53
C LEU A 83 1.10 4.82 1.85
N THR A 84 1.50 4.96 3.12
CA THR A 84 2.89 4.70 3.55
C THR A 84 3.26 3.24 3.31
N VAL A 85 2.41 2.31 3.72
CA VAL A 85 2.62 0.87 3.52
C VAL A 85 2.66 0.53 2.03
N SER A 86 1.76 1.08 1.22
CA SER A 86 1.71 0.85 -0.24
C SER A 86 2.94 1.39 -0.97
N SER A 87 3.58 2.42 -0.44
CA SER A 87 4.85 2.93 -0.99
C SER A 87 6.05 2.11 -0.53
N PHE A 88 6.10 1.80 0.76
CA PHE A 88 7.29 1.25 1.42
C PHE A 88 7.52 -0.23 1.07
N ILE A 89 6.48 -1.06 1.17
CA ILE A 89 6.60 -2.51 0.95
C ILE A 89 7.03 -2.84 -0.48
N PRO A 90 6.42 -2.29 -1.55
CA PRO A 90 6.86 -2.55 -2.92
C PRO A 90 8.30 -2.14 -3.18
N LYS A 91 8.76 -1.04 -2.59
CA LYS A 91 10.14 -0.58 -2.75
C LYS A 91 11.15 -1.51 -2.06
N ILE A 92 10.82 -2.04 -0.88
CA ILE A 92 11.64 -3.07 -0.23
C ILE A 92 11.72 -4.32 -1.12
N ILE A 93 10.58 -4.81 -1.59
CA ILE A 93 10.54 -6.00 -2.46
C ILE A 93 11.38 -5.74 -3.72
N PHE A 94 11.21 -4.59 -4.35
CA PHE A 94 12.00 -4.17 -5.51
C PHE A 94 13.50 -4.17 -5.21
N VAL A 95 13.94 -3.51 -4.13
CA VAL A 95 15.35 -3.44 -3.75
C VAL A 95 15.93 -4.83 -3.50
N VAL A 96 15.21 -5.68 -2.76
CA VAL A 96 15.67 -7.04 -2.44
C VAL A 96 15.77 -7.87 -3.71
N VAL A 97 14.75 -7.89 -4.55
CA VAL A 97 14.71 -8.68 -5.78
C VAL A 97 15.81 -8.25 -6.74
N ILE A 98 15.97 -6.94 -6.97
CA ILE A 98 17.02 -6.43 -7.86
C ILE A 98 18.41 -6.72 -7.29
N SER A 99 18.62 -6.56 -5.99
CA SER A 99 19.91 -6.88 -5.37
C SER A 99 20.26 -8.35 -5.55
N ILE A 100 19.32 -9.26 -5.35
CA ILE A 100 19.54 -10.70 -5.57
C ILE A 100 19.91 -10.97 -7.04
N LEU A 101 19.17 -10.38 -7.98
CA LEU A 101 19.44 -10.56 -9.42
C LEU A 101 20.82 -10.04 -9.81
N TYR A 102 21.24 -8.88 -9.30
CA TYR A 102 22.57 -8.36 -9.56
C TYR A 102 23.69 -9.23 -8.93
N PHE A 103 23.48 -9.74 -7.73
CA PHE A 103 24.43 -10.67 -7.10
C PHE A 103 24.48 -12.03 -7.80
N SER A 104 23.37 -12.49 -8.36
CA SER A 104 23.29 -13.74 -9.14
C SER A 104 23.73 -13.60 -10.60
N ASN A 105 24.14 -12.40 -11.04
CA ASN A 105 24.49 -12.08 -12.42
C ASN A 105 25.70 -12.88 -12.95
N PHE A 106 26.45 -13.58 -12.08
CA PHE A 106 27.45 -14.59 -12.48
C PHE A 106 26.85 -15.81 -13.21
N ILE A 107 25.49 -15.97 -13.15
CA ILE A 107 24.77 -17.13 -13.69
C ILE A 107 24.14 -16.79 -15.05
N PHE A 108 23.78 -15.52 -15.28
CA PHE A 108 23.11 -15.08 -16.50
C PHE A 108 24.10 -14.44 -17.50
N SER A 109 23.87 -14.64 -18.80
CA SER A 109 24.59 -13.94 -19.83
C SER A 109 24.31 -12.42 -19.79
N GLU A 110 25.29 -11.61 -20.28
CA GLU A 110 25.10 -10.14 -20.29
C GLU A 110 23.84 -9.71 -21.04
N GLN A 111 23.49 -10.38 -22.15
CA GLN A 111 22.29 -10.07 -22.94
C GLN A 111 21.00 -10.39 -22.19
N GLU A 112 20.93 -11.51 -21.48
CA GLU A 112 19.77 -11.88 -20.66
C GLU A 112 19.59 -10.93 -19.48
N SER A 113 20.68 -10.49 -18.86
CA SER A 113 20.62 -9.55 -17.74
C SER A 113 20.09 -8.18 -18.14
N LEU A 114 20.32 -7.70 -19.37
CA LEU A 114 19.82 -6.43 -19.89
C LEU A 114 18.30 -6.38 -20.05
N ILE A 115 17.66 -7.52 -20.23
CA ILE A 115 16.19 -7.61 -20.41
C ILE A 115 15.51 -8.11 -19.13
N VAL A 116 16.03 -9.20 -18.54
CA VAL A 116 15.39 -9.86 -17.40
C VAL A 116 15.41 -8.98 -16.15
N ILE A 117 16.54 -8.33 -15.85
CA ILE A 117 16.64 -7.50 -14.64
C ILE A 117 15.67 -6.32 -14.65
N PRO A 118 15.58 -5.49 -15.71
CA PRO A 118 14.61 -4.42 -15.78
C PRO A 118 13.16 -4.92 -15.72
N LEU A 119 12.85 -6.00 -16.43
CA LEU A 119 11.50 -6.57 -16.46
C LEU A 119 11.06 -7.03 -15.08
N VAL A 120 11.85 -7.89 -14.43
CA VAL A 120 11.58 -8.38 -13.08
C VAL A 120 11.53 -7.25 -12.07
N GLY A 121 12.43 -6.25 -12.21
CA GLY A 121 12.45 -5.07 -11.36
C GLY A 121 11.15 -4.28 -11.44
N ILE A 122 10.67 -4.00 -12.63
CA ILE A 122 9.40 -3.28 -12.84
C ILE A 122 8.25 -4.07 -12.20
N PHE A 123 8.13 -5.37 -12.50
CA PHE A 123 7.05 -6.19 -11.95
C PHE A 123 7.12 -6.32 -10.42
N SER A 124 8.31 -6.50 -9.85
CA SER A 124 8.47 -6.63 -8.39
C SER A 124 8.11 -5.35 -7.62
N GLY A 125 8.24 -4.18 -8.25
CA GLY A 125 7.83 -2.90 -7.65
C GLY A 125 6.36 -2.58 -7.89
N PHE A 126 5.91 -2.60 -9.15
CA PHE A 126 4.57 -2.16 -9.51
C PHE A 126 3.46 -3.12 -9.08
N LEU A 127 3.64 -4.43 -9.21
CA LEU A 127 2.60 -5.39 -8.89
C LEU A 127 2.18 -5.33 -7.41
N PRO A 128 3.09 -5.40 -6.42
CA PRO A 128 2.72 -5.24 -5.02
C PRO A 128 2.08 -3.87 -4.72
N PHE A 129 2.55 -2.81 -5.36
CA PHE A 129 1.98 -1.48 -5.21
C PHE A 129 0.50 -1.44 -5.59
N PHE A 130 0.15 -1.93 -6.77
CA PHE A 130 -1.25 -1.97 -7.21
C PHE A 130 -2.10 -2.92 -6.39
N VAL A 131 -1.56 -4.08 -5.97
CA VAL A 131 -2.27 -5.03 -5.10
C VAL A 131 -2.63 -4.38 -3.76
N ILE A 132 -1.68 -3.68 -3.14
CA ILE A 132 -1.91 -3.01 -1.85
C ILE A 132 -2.89 -1.85 -2.02
N LEU A 133 -2.75 -1.02 -3.06
CA LEU A 133 -3.72 0.04 -3.36
C LEU A 133 -5.13 -0.52 -3.55
N TYR A 134 -5.25 -1.58 -4.34
CA TYR A 134 -6.53 -2.25 -4.54
C TYR A 134 -7.12 -2.77 -3.23
N ALA A 135 -6.30 -3.38 -2.37
CA ALA A 135 -6.71 -3.87 -1.06
C ALA A 135 -7.25 -2.72 -0.18
N ILE A 136 -6.56 -1.58 -0.16
CA ILE A 136 -6.93 -0.42 0.66
C ILE A 136 -8.24 0.22 0.18
N PHE A 137 -8.43 0.35 -1.13
CA PHE A 137 -9.56 1.11 -1.67
C PHE A 137 -10.77 0.25 -2.09
N SER A 138 -10.58 -1.01 -2.43
CA SER A 138 -11.63 -1.86 -2.99
C SER A 138 -11.99 -3.08 -2.14
N ALA A 139 -11.00 -3.74 -1.54
CA ALA A 139 -11.24 -4.99 -0.84
C ALA A 139 -12.10 -4.81 0.44
N VAL A 140 -11.99 -3.65 1.08
CA VAL A 140 -12.75 -3.29 2.29
C VAL A 140 -14.27 -3.28 2.05
N TYR A 141 -14.71 -3.02 0.82
CA TYR A 141 -16.14 -2.95 0.45
C TYR A 141 -16.69 -4.26 -0.12
N ARG A 142 -15.91 -5.34 -0.13
CA ARG A 142 -16.36 -6.65 -0.62
C ARG A 142 -17.00 -7.46 0.49
N PHE A 143 -18.31 -7.30 0.64
CA PHE A 143 -19.10 -8.10 1.56
C PHE A 143 -19.42 -9.47 0.95
N LYS A 144 -19.31 -10.53 1.75
CA LYS A 144 -19.77 -11.88 1.40
C LYS A 144 -21.05 -12.17 2.17
N VAL A 145 -22.10 -12.50 1.44
CA VAL A 145 -23.36 -12.94 2.02
C VAL A 145 -23.42 -14.47 1.93
N HIS A 146 -23.52 -15.12 3.07
CA HIS A 146 -23.68 -16.56 3.17
C HIS A 146 -25.12 -16.86 3.57
N HIS A 147 -25.81 -17.66 2.76
CA HIS A 147 -27.15 -18.15 3.09
C HIS A 147 -27.00 -19.55 3.67
N ILE A 148 -27.30 -19.69 4.96
CA ILE A 148 -27.27 -20.97 5.67
C ILE A 148 -28.70 -21.35 6.03
N LYS A 149 -29.16 -22.49 5.55
CA LYS A 149 -30.46 -23.03 5.93
C LYS A 149 -30.26 -24.02 7.08
N LEU A 150 -30.83 -23.68 8.23
CA LEU A 150 -30.81 -24.53 9.42
C LEU A 150 -32.17 -25.22 9.53
N ASN A 151 -32.16 -26.54 9.69
CA ASN A 151 -33.36 -27.33 9.96
C ASN A 151 -33.30 -27.84 11.40
N PHE A 152 -34.37 -27.62 12.14
CA PHE A 152 -34.53 -28.09 13.51
C PHE A 152 -35.83 -28.89 13.58
N ASP A 153 -35.75 -30.20 13.88
CA ASP A 153 -36.92 -31.09 13.91
C ASP A 153 -37.92 -30.78 15.02
N ALA A 154 -37.43 -30.20 16.12
CA ALA A 154 -38.25 -29.84 17.29
C ALA A 154 -38.64 -28.37 17.35
N LEU A 155 -38.51 -27.62 16.24
CA LEU A 155 -38.84 -26.18 16.23
C LEU A 155 -40.37 -25.96 16.24
N PRO A 156 -40.92 -25.19 17.19
CA PRO A 156 -42.35 -24.87 17.18
C PRO A 156 -42.77 -24.18 15.87
N MET A 157 -43.98 -24.53 15.36
CA MET A 157 -44.50 -24.03 14.07
C MET A 157 -44.46 -22.52 13.93
N ARG A 158 -44.61 -21.76 15.00
CA ARG A 158 -44.57 -20.27 15.03
C ARG A 158 -43.20 -19.72 14.63
N PHE A 159 -42.12 -20.51 14.66
CA PHE A 159 -40.78 -20.09 14.23
C PHE A 159 -40.43 -20.57 12.81
N TYR A 160 -41.34 -21.25 12.14
CA TYR A 160 -41.12 -21.69 10.77
C TYR A 160 -40.88 -20.49 9.85
N GLY A 161 -39.81 -20.53 9.10
CA GLY A 161 -39.40 -19.45 8.17
C GLY A 161 -38.75 -18.25 8.87
N LEU A 162 -38.35 -18.34 10.14
CA LEU A 162 -37.58 -17.30 10.83
C LEU A 162 -36.29 -17.04 10.06
N ARG A 163 -36.02 -15.75 9.81
CA ARG A 163 -34.78 -15.29 9.19
C ARG A 163 -33.94 -14.55 10.23
N ILE A 164 -32.73 -15.04 10.44
CA ILE A 164 -31.77 -14.42 11.33
C ILE A 164 -30.65 -13.85 10.48
N VAL A 165 -30.34 -12.56 10.67
CA VAL A 165 -29.19 -11.91 10.04
C VAL A 165 -28.09 -11.81 11.09
N HIS A 166 -26.96 -12.46 10.82
CA HIS A 166 -25.76 -12.34 11.64
C HIS A 166 -24.72 -11.57 10.86
N ILE A 167 -24.23 -10.48 11.43
CA ILE A 167 -23.19 -9.64 10.84
C ILE A 167 -21.97 -9.74 11.72
N SER A 168 -20.85 -10.19 11.14
CA SER A 168 -19.55 -10.31 11.83
C SER A 168 -18.51 -9.42 11.15
N ASP A 169 -17.39 -9.18 11.84
CA ASP A 169 -16.24 -8.43 11.33
C ASP A 169 -16.55 -7.01 10.84
N LEU A 170 -17.45 -6.33 11.51
CA LEU A 170 -17.76 -4.93 11.25
C LEU A 170 -16.61 -4.02 11.70
N HIS A 171 -15.64 -3.81 10.83
CA HIS A 171 -14.59 -2.81 11.01
C HIS A 171 -15.14 -1.39 10.77
N LEU A 172 -16.03 -0.90 11.65
CA LEU A 172 -16.75 0.36 11.48
C LEU A 172 -15.85 1.58 11.23
N GLY A 173 -14.63 1.58 11.78
CA GLY A 173 -13.66 2.65 11.56
C GLY A 173 -13.07 2.71 10.13
N SER A 174 -13.27 1.66 9.32
CA SER A 174 -12.77 1.58 7.94
C SER A 174 -13.78 2.09 6.90
N PHE A 175 -15.05 2.26 7.29
CA PHE A 175 -16.11 2.70 6.38
C PHE A 175 -16.25 4.21 6.38
N ASN A 176 -16.26 4.79 5.20
CA ASN A 176 -16.65 6.17 5.01
C ASN A 176 -18.16 6.18 4.68
N PHE A 177 -18.98 6.15 5.71
CA PHE A 177 -20.44 6.28 5.54
C PHE A 177 -20.76 7.71 5.11
N LYS A 178 -20.71 7.98 3.81
CA LYS A 178 -21.50 9.05 3.22
C LYS A 178 -22.89 8.47 2.95
N TYR A 179 -23.77 8.65 3.90
CA TYR A 179 -25.19 8.50 3.61
C TYR A 179 -25.64 9.71 2.80
N HIS A 180 -26.13 9.43 1.62
CA HIS A 180 -27.06 10.25 0.89
C HIS A 180 -28.43 9.57 0.97
#